data_12546d5300c3c61f63392b01422f5bf9
#
_entry.id   12546d5300c3c61f63392b01422f5bf9
#
_cell.length_a   1.000
_cell.length_b   1.000
_cell.length_c   1.000
_cell.angle_alpha   90.00
_cell.angle_beta   90.00
_cell.angle_gamma   90.00
#
_symmetry.space_group_name_H-M   'P 1'
#
loop_
_entity.id
_entity.type
_entity.pdbx_description
1 polymer ?
#
loop_
_entity_poly.entity_id
_entity_poly.type
_entity_poly.pdbx_seq_one_letter_code
_entity_poly.pdbx_strand_id
1 'polypeptide(L)'
;HNVSPRLFEAQYVAGIAAGLKLQELAGNGDLDGGDAEEGVSRLGYVAAFPNAEAISAYTAYFLGARSVCEELTMTVRYLNAWQSDTAEYEAANALLDAGCVVLGSDAAASGVALACGERREDGANAFCAADLNAAQAKWSSIYAELIDAFRTGKTLPTDWSAGFDRDAVGLTQTGDA
;
A
#
# COMPACT_ATOMS: atom_id res chain seq x y z
N HIS A 1 -10.49 25.24 -5.60
CA HIS A 1 -9.23 24.58 -5.87
C HIS A 1 -9.25 23.17 -5.30
N ASN A 2 -8.80 22.20 -6.07
CA ASN A 2 -8.58 20.84 -5.64
C ASN A 2 -7.10 20.68 -5.27
N VAL A 3 -6.81 19.98 -4.17
CA VAL A 3 -5.44 19.72 -3.70
C VAL A 3 -5.29 18.22 -3.52
N SER A 4 -4.44 17.60 -4.31
CA SER A 4 -4.29 16.15 -4.34
C SER A 4 -2.82 15.74 -4.27
N PRO A 5 -2.38 15.09 -3.19
CA PRO A 5 -1.08 14.43 -3.18
C PRO A 5 -1.09 13.24 -4.13
N ARG A 6 -0.03 13.09 -4.94
CA ARG A 6 0.11 11.95 -5.85
C ARG A 6 0.56 10.68 -5.09
N LEU A 7 -0.31 10.16 -4.22
CA LEU A 7 -0.02 8.98 -3.40
C LEU A 7 0.37 7.75 -4.21
N PHE A 8 -0.08 7.65 -5.46
CA PHE A 8 0.30 6.54 -6.34
C PHE A 8 1.82 6.46 -6.57
N GLU A 9 2.56 7.57 -6.50
CA GLU A 9 4.03 7.56 -6.59
C GLU A 9 4.65 6.80 -5.40
N ALA A 10 4.18 7.10 -4.19
CA ALA A 10 4.63 6.41 -2.99
C ALA A 10 4.13 4.95 -2.93
N GLN A 11 2.92 4.69 -3.42
CA GLN A 11 2.39 3.33 -3.54
C GLN A 11 3.21 2.48 -4.52
N TYR A 12 3.71 3.06 -5.61
CA TYR A 12 4.61 2.34 -6.51
C TYR A 12 5.90 1.89 -5.80
N VAL A 13 6.50 2.76 -5.01
CA VAL A 13 7.72 2.42 -4.24
C VAL A 13 7.42 1.40 -3.13
N ALA A 14 6.28 1.54 -2.43
CA ALA A 14 5.83 0.53 -1.48
C ALA A 14 5.59 -0.83 -2.16
N GLY A 15 5.07 -0.83 -3.38
CA GLY A 15 4.92 -2.03 -4.19
C GLY A 15 6.26 -2.70 -4.51
N ILE A 16 7.31 -1.94 -4.83
CA ILE A 16 8.66 -2.51 -5.03
C ILE A 16 9.12 -3.26 -3.77
N ALA A 17 8.94 -2.68 -2.58
CA ALA A 17 9.29 -3.35 -1.33
C ALA A 17 8.49 -4.66 -1.13
N ALA A 18 7.20 -4.65 -1.46
CA ALA A 18 6.35 -5.84 -1.42
C ALA A 18 6.81 -6.92 -2.40
N GLY A 19 7.17 -6.55 -3.63
CA GLY A 19 7.69 -7.46 -4.64
C GLY A 19 9.03 -8.08 -4.24
N LEU A 20 9.94 -7.30 -3.65
CA LEU A 20 11.21 -7.81 -3.12
C LEU A 20 10.98 -8.79 -1.97
N LYS A 21 9.99 -8.53 -1.09
CA LYS A 21 9.64 -9.45 -0.01
C LYS A 21 9.08 -10.76 -0.56
N LEU A 22 8.25 -10.71 -1.59
CA LEU A 22 7.76 -11.92 -2.27
C LEU A 22 8.89 -12.72 -2.90
N GLN A 23 9.86 -12.07 -3.55
CA GLN A 23 11.04 -12.75 -4.10
C GLN A 23 11.89 -13.41 -3.01
N GLU A 24 12.08 -12.74 -1.86
CA GLU A 24 12.79 -13.30 -0.72
C GLU A 24 12.11 -14.59 -0.22
N LEU A 25 10.79 -14.54 -0.01
CA LEU A 25 9.99 -15.68 0.44
C LEU A 25 10.03 -16.82 -0.58
N ALA A 26 9.88 -16.52 -1.86
CA ALA A 26 9.98 -17.51 -2.94
C ALA A 26 11.38 -18.18 -2.98
N GLY A 27 12.43 -17.38 -2.83
CA GLY A 27 13.83 -17.88 -2.83
C GLY A 27 14.15 -18.77 -1.63
N ASN A 28 13.48 -18.56 -0.51
CA ASN A 28 13.63 -19.38 0.70
C ASN A 28 12.74 -20.64 0.69
N GLY A 29 11.78 -20.74 -0.22
CA GLY A 29 10.76 -21.80 -0.21
C GLY A 29 9.65 -21.57 0.83
N ASP A 30 9.48 -20.34 1.28
CA ASP A 30 8.56 -19.93 2.35
C ASP A 30 7.19 -19.46 1.84
N LEU A 31 6.89 -19.65 0.55
CA LEU A 31 5.54 -19.41 0.01
C LEU A 31 4.66 -20.63 0.28
N ASP A 32 3.71 -20.46 1.20
CA ASP A 32 2.79 -21.54 1.57
C ASP A 32 1.74 -21.83 0.46
N GLY A 33 1.76 -23.07 0.00
CA GLY A 33 0.63 -23.93 -0.38
C GLY A 33 -0.06 -23.64 -1.69
N GLY A 34 -0.38 -22.66 -2.26
CA GLY A 34 -1.18 -22.49 -3.50
C GLY A 34 -0.36 -21.95 -4.66
N ASP A 35 0.64 -21.18 -4.35
CA ASP A 35 1.43 -20.45 -5.33
C ASP A 35 2.70 -21.18 -5.74
N ALA A 36 3.21 -22.08 -4.87
CA ALA A 36 4.41 -22.87 -5.16
C ALA A 36 4.20 -23.89 -6.31
N GLU A 37 2.95 -24.35 -6.53
CA GLU A 37 2.62 -25.28 -7.61
C GLU A 37 2.51 -24.58 -8.98
N GLU A 38 2.16 -23.29 -9.01
CA GLU A 38 2.02 -22.51 -10.25
C GLU A 38 3.19 -21.55 -10.51
N GLY A 39 4.10 -21.37 -9.54
CA GLY A 39 5.23 -20.43 -9.66
C GLY A 39 4.83 -18.94 -9.70
N VAL A 40 3.58 -18.62 -9.32
CA VAL A 40 3.01 -17.27 -9.36
C VAL A 40 2.82 -16.75 -7.95
N SER A 41 3.50 -15.66 -7.59
CA SER A 41 3.33 -15.00 -6.31
C SER A 41 2.00 -14.25 -6.22
N ARG A 42 1.34 -14.27 -5.04
CA ARG A 42 0.06 -13.59 -4.80
C ARG A 42 0.19 -12.43 -3.85
N LEU A 43 -0.19 -11.27 -4.35
CA LEU A 43 -0.27 -10.02 -3.60
C LEU A 43 -1.73 -9.75 -3.22
N GLY A 44 -1.99 -9.31 -2.01
CA GLY A 44 -3.30 -8.85 -1.59
C GLY A 44 -3.34 -7.32 -1.47
N TYR A 45 -4.51 -6.73 -1.68
CA TYR A 45 -4.74 -5.31 -1.41
C TYR A 45 -6.11 -5.06 -0.80
N VAL A 46 -6.13 -4.35 0.33
CA VAL A 46 -7.36 -3.94 1.01
C VAL A 46 -7.61 -2.48 0.66
N ALA A 47 -8.69 -2.22 -0.07
CA ALA A 47 -9.07 -0.89 -0.54
C ALA A 47 -10.34 -0.38 0.15
N ALA A 48 -10.37 0.91 0.51
CA ALA A 48 -11.52 1.52 1.16
C ALA A 48 -12.77 1.51 0.25
N PHE A 49 -12.65 2.02 -0.96
CA PHE A 49 -13.74 2.12 -1.94
C PHE A 49 -13.25 1.91 -3.38
N PRO A 50 -14.13 1.46 -4.31
CA PRO A 50 -13.80 1.35 -5.73
C PRO A 50 -13.85 2.72 -6.45
N ASN A 51 -13.05 3.69 -6.00
CA ASN A 51 -12.93 5.01 -6.60
C ASN A 51 -11.62 5.17 -7.39
N ALA A 52 -11.50 6.24 -8.17
CA ALA A 52 -10.34 6.47 -9.03
C ALA A 52 -9.03 6.60 -8.26
N GLU A 53 -9.05 7.14 -7.04
CA GLU A 53 -7.87 7.31 -6.20
C GLU A 53 -7.36 5.95 -5.69
N ALA A 54 -8.25 5.11 -5.15
CA ALA A 54 -7.90 3.76 -4.72
C ALA A 54 -7.43 2.89 -5.88
N ILE A 55 -8.11 2.98 -7.05
CA ILE A 55 -7.70 2.25 -8.27
C ILE A 55 -6.30 2.67 -8.70
N SER A 56 -5.99 3.97 -8.68
CA SER A 56 -4.66 4.49 -8.98
C SER A 56 -3.61 3.98 -7.97
N ALA A 57 -3.96 3.96 -6.68
CA ALA A 57 -3.08 3.53 -5.60
C ALA A 57 -2.69 2.05 -5.73
N TYR A 58 -3.68 1.14 -5.78
CA TYR A 58 -3.37 -0.29 -5.87
C TYR A 58 -2.77 -0.68 -7.24
N THR A 59 -3.13 0.02 -8.33
CA THR A 59 -2.50 -0.22 -9.63
C THR A 59 -1.02 0.14 -9.58
N ALA A 60 -0.66 1.28 -8.98
CA ALA A 60 0.73 1.69 -8.81
C ALA A 60 1.50 0.69 -7.91
N TYR A 61 0.88 0.25 -6.81
CA TYR A 61 1.44 -0.75 -5.91
C TYR A 61 1.73 -2.07 -6.65
N PHE A 62 0.77 -2.56 -7.43
CA PHE A 62 0.94 -3.75 -8.25
C PHE A 62 2.05 -3.60 -9.30
N LEU A 63 2.09 -2.48 -10.02
CA LEU A 63 3.12 -2.21 -11.03
C LEU A 63 4.52 -2.10 -10.39
N GLY A 64 4.61 -1.52 -9.19
CA GLY A 64 5.84 -1.48 -8.41
C GLY A 64 6.32 -2.88 -8.03
N ALA A 65 5.43 -3.73 -7.49
CA ALA A 65 5.75 -5.10 -7.14
C ALA A 65 6.17 -5.92 -8.38
N ARG A 66 5.42 -5.77 -9.48
CA ARG A 66 5.69 -6.48 -10.73
C ARG A 66 7.00 -6.06 -11.41
N SER A 67 7.50 -4.86 -11.13
CA SER A 67 8.79 -4.40 -11.69
C SER A 67 9.99 -5.21 -11.17
N VAL A 68 9.84 -5.90 -10.05
CA VAL A 68 10.88 -6.75 -9.44
C VAL A 68 10.46 -8.21 -9.34
N CYS A 69 9.19 -8.55 -9.32
CA CYS A 69 8.63 -9.91 -9.26
C CYS A 69 7.68 -10.07 -10.45
N GLU A 70 8.15 -10.63 -11.57
CA GLU A 70 7.41 -10.66 -12.84
C GLU A 70 6.17 -11.57 -12.79
N GLU A 71 6.32 -12.76 -12.20
CA GLU A 71 5.25 -13.75 -12.04
C GLU A 71 4.41 -13.42 -10.80
N LEU A 72 3.53 -12.42 -10.93
CA LEU A 72 2.74 -11.85 -9.84
C LEU A 72 1.29 -11.64 -10.25
N THR A 73 0.37 -12.06 -9.37
CA THR A 73 -1.04 -11.69 -9.41
C THR A 73 -1.43 -10.86 -8.19
N MET A 74 -2.49 -10.08 -8.27
CA MET A 74 -3.01 -9.32 -7.13
C MET A 74 -4.52 -9.49 -6.98
N THR A 75 -4.97 -9.74 -5.76
CA THR A 75 -6.37 -9.75 -5.39
C THR A 75 -6.71 -8.51 -4.57
N VAL A 76 -7.76 -7.78 -4.96
CA VAL A 76 -8.24 -6.58 -4.26
C VAL A 76 -9.54 -6.87 -3.54
N ARG A 77 -9.65 -6.46 -2.27
CA ARG A 77 -10.87 -6.48 -1.47
C ARG A 77 -11.30 -5.06 -1.12
N TYR A 78 -12.57 -4.72 -1.37
CA TYR A 78 -13.15 -3.42 -1.01
C TYR A 78 -13.93 -3.52 0.30
N LEU A 79 -13.67 -2.56 1.19
CA LEU A 79 -14.34 -2.46 2.49
C LEU A 79 -15.70 -1.77 2.39
N ASN A 80 -15.87 -0.86 1.43
CA ASN A 80 -16.97 0.10 1.35
C ASN A 80 -17.10 0.96 2.63
N ALA A 81 -15.97 1.20 3.30
CA ALA A 81 -15.81 2.03 4.48
C ALA A 81 -14.44 2.73 4.45
N TRP A 82 -14.37 3.97 4.95
CA TRP A 82 -13.09 4.70 5.04
C TRP A 82 -12.22 4.23 6.20
N GLN A 83 -12.85 3.80 7.29
CA GLN A 83 -12.19 3.34 8.48
C GLN A 83 -13.05 2.31 9.20
N SER A 84 -12.54 1.10 9.33
CA SER A 84 -13.19 0.02 10.08
C SER A 84 -12.17 -1.07 10.38
N ASP A 85 -11.64 -1.11 11.60
CA ASP A 85 -10.67 -2.15 12.02
C ASP A 85 -11.21 -3.56 11.78
N THR A 86 -12.50 -3.80 12.09
CA THR A 86 -13.12 -5.11 11.89
C THR A 86 -13.20 -5.50 10.41
N ALA A 87 -13.66 -4.60 9.54
CA ALA A 87 -13.78 -4.91 8.11
C ALA A 87 -12.40 -5.09 7.47
N GLU A 88 -11.39 -4.30 7.87
CA GLU A 88 -10.02 -4.47 7.42
C GLU A 88 -9.43 -5.80 7.87
N TYR A 89 -9.63 -6.17 9.14
CA TYR A 89 -9.18 -7.43 9.68
C TYR A 89 -9.81 -8.63 8.95
N GLU A 90 -11.14 -8.61 8.72
CA GLU A 90 -11.84 -9.66 7.98
C GLU A 90 -11.36 -9.75 6.53
N ALA A 91 -11.19 -8.61 5.84
CA ALA A 91 -10.71 -8.57 4.47
C ALA A 91 -9.27 -9.08 4.35
N ALA A 92 -8.39 -8.70 5.30
CA ALA A 92 -7.01 -9.16 5.35
C ALA A 92 -6.94 -10.67 5.56
N ASN A 93 -7.68 -11.23 6.53
CA ASN A 93 -7.73 -12.67 6.75
C ASN A 93 -8.23 -13.43 5.50
N ALA A 94 -9.26 -12.91 4.83
CA ALA A 94 -9.77 -13.53 3.62
C ALA A 94 -8.75 -13.51 2.46
N LEU A 95 -7.85 -12.51 2.40
CA LEU A 95 -6.74 -12.47 1.44
C LEU A 95 -5.63 -13.46 1.84
N LEU A 96 -5.28 -13.51 3.12
CA LEU A 96 -4.29 -14.46 3.65
C LEU A 96 -4.75 -15.91 3.44
N ASP A 97 -6.04 -16.22 3.69
CA ASP A 97 -6.63 -17.54 3.43
C ASP A 97 -6.63 -17.89 1.93
N ALA A 98 -6.64 -16.89 1.04
CA ALA A 98 -6.52 -17.07 -0.40
C ALA A 98 -5.06 -17.20 -0.89
N GLY A 99 -4.08 -17.27 0.03
CA GLY A 99 -2.66 -17.44 -0.28
C GLY A 99 -1.90 -16.15 -0.54
N CYS A 100 -2.48 -14.97 -0.28
CA CYS A 100 -1.75 -13.70 -0.36
C CYS A 100 -0.88 -13.54 0.90
N VAL A 101 0.44 -13.57 0.77
CA VAL A 101 1.36 -13.45 1.92
C VAL A 101 1.85 -12.02 2.17
N VAL A 102 1.69 -11.13 1.21
CA VAL A 102 2.01 -9.68 1.35
C VAL A 102 0.79 -8.87 1.00
N LEU A 103 0.36 -7.98 1.93
CA LEU A 103 -0.83 -7.17 1.79
C LEU A 103 -0.51 -5.68 1.73
N GLY A 104 -1.05 -4.99 0.72
CA GLY A 104 -1.14 -3.53 0.65
C GLY A 104 -2.47 -3.01 1.18
N SER A 105 -2.54 -1.73 1.52
CA SER A 105 -3.79 -1.06 1.90
C SER A 105 -3.74 0.44 1.64
N ASP A 106 -4.89 1.04 1.33
CA ASP A 106 -5.14 2.48 1.39
C ASP A 106 -6.18 2.86 2.46
N ALA A 107 -6.66 1.87 3.21
CA ALA A 107 -7.56 2.09 4.32
C ALA A 107 -6.83 2.68 5.54
N ALA A 108 -7.56 3.38 6.40
CA ALA A 108 -6.99 4.23 7.44
C ALA A 108 -6.90 3.58 8.83
N ALA A 109 -7.33 2.33 8.96
CA ALA A 109 -7.35 1.63 10.24
C ALA A 109 -6.18 0.64 10.38
N SER A 110 -6.11 -0.08 11.49
CA SER A 110 -5.00 -0.99 11.84
C SER A 110 -5.32 -2.47 11.63
N GLY A 111 -6.51 -2.79 11.11
CA GLY A 111 -6.99 -4.16 11.00
C GLY A 111 -6.13 -5.07 10.13
N VAL A 112 -5.54 -4.54 9.05
CA VAL A 112 -4.61 -5.30 8.19
C VAL A 112 -3.34 -5.69 8.95
N ALA A 113 -2.76 -4.74 9.68
CA ALA A 113 -1.55 -4.99 10.46
C ALA A 113 -1.79 -6.00 11.58
N LEU A 114 -2.96 -5.92 12.25
CA LEU A 114 -3.36 -6.87 13.29
C LEU A 114 -3.49 -8.29 12.71
N ALA A 115 -4.20 -8.46 11.59
CA ALA A 115 -4.35 -9.77 10.96
C ALA A 115 -3.01 -10.39 10.56
N CYS A 116 -2.13 -9.61 9.92
CA CYS A 116 -0.79 -10.08 9.57
C CYS A 116 0.06 -10.42 10.81
N GLY A 117 -0.04 -9.64 11.88
CA GLY A 117 0.65 -9.88 13.13
C GLY A 117 0.25 -11.20 13.78
N GLU A 118 -1.06 -11.46 13.94
CA GLU A 118 -1.58 -12.70 14.50
C GLU A 118 -1.17 -13.93 13.67
N ARG A 119 -1.23 -13.84 12.34
CA ARG A 119 -0.77 -14.94 11.47
C ARG A 119 0.73 -15.23 11.63
N ARG A 120 1.57 -14.21 11.82
CA ARG A 120 2.99 -14.43 12.11
C ARG A 120 3.24 -15.07 13.48
N GLU A 121 2.45 -14.69 14.50
CA GLU A 121 2.51 -15.35 15.82
C GLU A 121 2.16 -16.84 15.74
N ASP A 122 1.26 -17.22 14.85
CA ASP A 122 0.90 -18.61 14.54
C ASP A 122 1.93 -19.32 13.62
N GLY A 123 3.02 -18.64 13.22
CA GLY A 123 4.11 -19.20 12.43
C GLY A 123 3.91 -19.13 10.92
N ALA A 124 2.90 -18.44 10.41
CA ALA A 124 2.69 -18.24 8.99
C ALA A 124 3.44 -17.01 8.46
N ASN A 125 3.78 -17.02 7.17
CA ASN A 125 4.30 -15.85 6.48
C ASN A 125 3.15 -14.89 6.13
N ALA A 126 3.09 -13.74 6.79
CA ALA A 126 2.08 -12.71 6.55
C ALA A 126 2.68 -11.33 6.82
N PHE A 127 2.77 -10.50 5.79
CA PHE A 127 3.38 -9.18 5.85
C PHE A 127 2.40 -8.14 5.31
N CYS A 128 2.45 -6.94 5.86
CA CYS A 128 1.67 -5.82 5.33
C CYS A 128 2.56 -4.61 5.02
N ALA A 129 1.99 -3.61 4.35
CA ALA A 129 2.71 -2.38 4.03
C ALA A 129 3.28 -1.68 5.27
N ALA A 130 2.64 -1.81 6.45
CA ALA A 130 3.15 -1.26 7.70
C ALA A 130 4.44 -1.95 8.17
N ASP A 131 4.64 -3.23 7.86
CA ASP A 131 5.87 -3.97 8.20
C ASP A 131 7.03 -3.65 7.24
N LEU A 132 6.72 -3.15 6.04
CA LEU A 132 7.69 -2.87 4.98
C LEU A 132 7.89 -1.37 4.79
N ASN A 133 7.01 -0.72 4.04
CA ASN A 133 6.98 0.72 3.80
C ASN A 133 5.58 1.15 3.40
N ALA A 134 4.92 1.97 4.20
CA ALA A 134 3.60 2.47 3.87
C ALA A 134 3.67 3.85 3.19
N ALA A 135 2.90 4.03 2.13
CA ALA A 135 2.76 5.32 1.46
C ALA A 135 2.01 6.33 2.35
N GLN A 136 2.50 7.56 2.42
CA GLN A 136 1.86 8.63 3.19
C GLN A 136 1.87 9.97 2.48
N ALA A 137 0.82 10.77 2.70
CA ALA A 137 0.79 12.18 2.32
C ALA A 137 1.49 13.03 3.39
N LYS A 138 2.36 13.92 2.96
CA LYS A 138 3.05 14.88 3.83
C LYS A 138 2.30 16.21 3.86
N TRP A 139 1.19 16.23 4.56
CA TRP A 139 0.31 17.40 4.63
C TRP A 139 0.99 18.67 5.12
N SER A 140 2.01 18.58 5.98
CA SER A 140 2.80 19.73 6.42
C SER A 140 3.49 20.45 5.26
N SER A 141 4.13 19.71 4.35
CA SER A 141 4.79 20.27 3.17
C SER A 141 3.76 20.87 2.20
N ILE A 142 2.63 20.19 2.00
CA ILE A 142 1.54 20.66 1.15
C ILE A 142 0.99 21.99 1.68
N TYR A 143 0.64 22.07 2.97
CA TYR A 143 0.11 23.29 3.56
C TYR A 143 1.13 24.42 3.58
N ALA A 144 2.41 24.15 3.79
CA ALA A 144 3.47 25.16 3.72
C ALA A 144 3.51 25.81 2.33
N GLU A 145 3.46 25.03 1.25
CA GLU A 145 3.44 25.54 -0.12
C GLU A 145 2.17 26.38 -0.42
N LEU A 146 1.00 25.90 0.03
CA LEU A 146 -0.27 26.63 -0.15
C LEU A 146 -0.26 27.99 0.58
N ILE A 147 0.24 28.00 1.80
CA ILE A 147 0.36 29.23 2.61
C ILE A 147 1.36 30.21 1.96
N ASP A 148 2.51 29.72 1.48
CA ASP A 148 3.49 30.56 0.81
C ASP A 148 2.93 31.16 -0.48
N ALA A 149 2.22 30.36 -1.29
CA ALA A 149 1.56 30.86 -2.49
C ALA A 149 0.55 31.96 -2.17
N PHE A 150 -0.24 31.79 -1.11
CA PHE A 150 -1.19 32.82 -0.65
C PHE A 150 -0.48 34.11 -0.19
N ARG A 151 0.59 33.98 0.60
CA ARG A 151 1.37 35.13 1.11
C ARG A 151 2.05 35.90 -0.01
N THR A 152 2.53 35.23 -1.04
CA THR A 152 3.28 35.82 -2.16
C THR A 152 2.38 36.25 -3.32
N GLY A 153 1.06 36.03 -3.23
CA GLY A 153 0.12 36.31 -4.32
C GLY A 153 0.30 35.41 -5.55
N LYS A 154 0.97 34.27 -5.40
CA LYS A 154 1.16 33.30 -6.46
C LYS A 154 -0.17 32.58 -6.77
N THR A 155 -0.59 32.59 -8.01
CA THR A 155 -1.76 31.83 -8.45
C THR A 155 -1.42 30.35 -8.53
N LEU A 156 -2.17 29.52 -7.81
CA LEU A 156 -2.11 28.07 -7.93
C LEU A 156 -3.10 27.59 -9.01
N PRO A 157 -2.81 26.47 -9.70
CA PRO A 157 -3.76 25.86 -10.62
C PRO A 157 -5.02 25.41 -9.87
N THR A 158 -6.15 25.33 -10.58
CA THR A 158 -7.43 24.87 -10.01
C THR A 158 -7.32 23.46 -9.43
N ASP A 159 -6.59 22.59 -10.13
CA ASP A 159 -6.24 21.25 -9.71
C ASP A 159 -4.73 21.21 -9.44
N TRP A 160 -4.38 21.47 -8.19
CA TRP A 160 -3.00 21.39 -7.73
C TRP A 160 -2.68 19.97 -7.30
N SER A 161 -1.59 19.41 -7.83
CA SER A 161 -1.11 18.11 -7.39
C SER A 161 0.42 18.10 -7.24
N ALA A 162 0.91 17.34 -6.27
CA ALA A 162 2.34 17.18 -6.02
C ALA A 162 2.65 15.77 -5.49
N GLY A 163 3.85 15.31 -5.76
CA GLY A 163 4.39 14.03 -5.34
C GLY A 163 5.73 14.16 -4.65
N PHE A 164 6.67 13.27 -4.97
CA PHE A 164 8.05 13.33 -4.47
C PHE A 164 8.79 14.60 -4.93
N ASP A 165 8.44 15.13 -6.09
CA ASP A 165 9.03 16.33 -6.67
C ASP A 165 8.88 17.59 -5.79
N ARG A 166 7.90 17.60 -4.90
CA ARG A 166 7.59 18.70 -3.96
C ARG A 166 7.49 18.26 -2.51
N ASP A 167 8.03 17.10 -2.20
CA ASP A 167 7.95 16.52 -0.86
C ASP A 167 6.51 16.38 -0.32
N ALA A 168 5.53 16.20 -1.22
CA ALA A 168 4.12 16.07 -0.85
C ALA A 168 3.71 14.64 -0.47
N VAL A 169 4.53 13.67 -0.84
CA VAL A 169 4.34 12.25 -0.49
C VAL A 169 5.65 11.64 0.00
N GLY A 170 5.56 10.56 0.73
CA GLY A 170 6.71 9.84 1.25
C GLY A 170 6.32 8.42 1.67
N LEU A 171 7.29 7.74 2.25
CA LEU A 171 7.10 6.43 2.85
C LEU A 171 7.32 6.53 4.36
N THR A 172 6.56 5.77 5.13
CA THR A 172 6.92 5.53 6.53
C THR A 172 8.13 4.62 6.56
N GLN A 173 9.14 4.97 7.35
CA GLN A 173 10.19 4.00 7.66
C GLN A 173 9.64 3.06 8.72
N THR A 174 9.54 1.78 8.36
CA THR A 174 9.28 0.73 9.33
C THR A 174 10.62 0.21 9.84
N GLY A 175 10.74 0.15 11.13
CA GLY A 175 11.91 -0.48 11.75
C GLY A 175 12.85 0.51 12.38
N ASP A 176 12.54 0.81 13.59
CA ASP A 176 13.38 0.75 14.77
C ASP A 176 12.40 0.61 15.95
N ALA A 177 11.85 -0.58 16.11
CA ALA A 177 11.16 -0.99 17.32
C ALA A 177 11.86 -2.22 17.88
#